data_1c2c94a18592180ac995a3f598534f84
#
_entry.id   1c2c94a18592180ac995a3f598534f84
#
_cell.length_a   1.000
_cell.length_b   1.000
_cell.length_c   1.000
_cell.angle_alpha   90.00
_cell.angle_beta   90.00
_cell.angle_gamma   90.00
#
_symmetry.space_group_name_H-M   'P 1'
#
loop_
_entity.id
_entity.type
_entity.pdbx_description
1 polymer ?
#
loop_
_entity_poly.entity_id
_entity_poly.type
_entity_poly.pdbx_seq_one_letter_code
_entity_poly.pdbx_strand_id
1 'polypeptide(L)'
;MDLRMHAGRMVPLAALLLAASAQGQPPGRSDPSFSQPSLAPGVDYVVPSEADIKATLDRVRDYFVRSTQYRIIDTRTGQPITDFSRPIRTAALDSRGGQFNDWDYPMGVVLAGMLLATEVTGDARYQDYTLKNFDFVFDHLDYFRKQAAEFGQPAHGFRQLLDIRALDDCGAIGAALVKAYAKKPDPRYRAAIDAIADYIAHKQMRMPDGTLARARPLPVSLWIDDAYMSIPFLAQMGRLTGDGTWFDDAARQVIQMSQRLQDPATGLFRHSWYEGNEHPAFYWGRGAGWGLMAAAELLSVLPEDHPARGRVLEIFQRGARGAASVESGVGMWHQLLDKNDSYLETSASAMFTFAIARGVNRGWLSAAYAPVAQTGWQAVAKRVLPDGRIEGICVSTTAAYDSVYYYNRPTDLGAMQGYGPVLMAGAEVIAMLRSFDISRTLNTFHYKARKP
;
A
#
# COMPACT_ATOMS: atom_id res chain seq x y z
N MET A 1 73.82 -29.27 -13.45
CA MET A 1 73.72 -30.42 -14.34
C MET A 1 72.26 -30.72 -14.48
N ASP A 2 71.83 -30.57 -15.71
CA ASP A 2 70.57 -30.88 -16.35
C ASP A 2 69.26 -30.24 -15.86
N LEU A 3 68.97 -29.16 -16.56
CA LEU A 3 67.64 -28.64 -16.80
C LEU A 3 66.85 -29.59 -17.73
N ARG A 4 65.68 -29.98 -17.33
CA ARG A 4 64.64 -30.45 -18.27
C ARG A 4 63.39 -29.57 -18.15
N MET A 5 63.19 -28.78 -19.18
CA MET A 5 61.94 -28.05 -19.44
C MET A 5 60.80 -29.01 -19.75
N HIS A 6 59.66 -28.81 -19.05
CA HIS A 6 58.40 -29.39 -19.43
C HIS A 6 57.53 -28.33 -20.09
N ALA A 7 57.26 -28.55 -21.36
CA ALA A 7 56.33 -27.76 -22.17
C ALA A 7 54.90 -27.94 -21.68
N GLY A 8 54.30 -26.89 -21.15
CA GLY A 8 52.87 -26.83 -20.82
C GLY A 8 52.06 -26.59 -22.10
N ARG A 9 51.15 -27.48 -22.38
CA ARG A 9 50.15 -27.35 -23.46
C ARG A 9 49.20 -26.22 -23.14
N MET A 10 49.18 -25.21 -23.99
CA MET A 10 48.09 -24.21 -24.05
C MET A 10 46.81 -24.87 -24.59
N VAL A 11 45.73 -24.84 -23.81
CA VAL A 11 44.38 -25.13 -24.23
C VAL A 11 43.76 -23.83 -24.73
N PRO A 12 43.21 -23.77 -25.93
CA PRO A 12 42.54 -22.54 -26.39
C PRO A 12 41.20 -22.39 -25.68
N LEU A 13 41.04 -21.23 -25.03
CA LEU A 13 39.76 -20.80 -24.46
C LEU A 13 38.82 -20.46 -25.63
N ALA A 14 37.86 -21.35 -25.89
CA ALA A 14 36.78 -21.07 -26.81
C ALA A 14 35.86 -20.00 -26.21
N ALA A 15 35.88 -18.83 -26.80
CA ALA A 15 34.94 -17.78 -26.49
C ALA A 15 33.51 -18.21 -26.95
N LEU A 16 32.66 -18.56 -25.99
CA LEU A 16 31.22 -18.66 -26.22
C LEU A 16 30.66 -17.26 -26.41
N LEU A 17 30.50 -16.84 -27.65
CA LEU A 17 29.63 -15.71 -28.00
C LEU A 17 28.17 -16.15 -27.80
N LEU A 18 27.59 -15.78 -26.68
CA LEU A 18 26.15 -15.79 -26.49
C LEU A 18 25.57 -14.69 -27.40
N ALA A 19 24.99 -15.12 -28.51
CA ALA A 19 24.16 -14.27 -29.35
C ALA A 19 22.90 -13.89 -28.56
N ALA A 20 22.90 -12.69 -27.98
CA ALA A 20 21.67 -12.07 -27.53
C ALA A 20 20.81 -11.84 -28.78
N SER A 21 19.69 -12.55 -28.86
CA SER A 21 18.66 -12.32 -29.87
C SER A 21 18.16 -10.90 -29.72
N ALA A 22 18.60 -10.01 -30.60
CA ALA A 22 18.04 -8.69 -30.78
C ALA A 22 16.57 -8.86 -31.23
N GLN A 23 15.63 -8.78 -30.30
CA GLN A 23 14.24 -8.54 -30.66
C GLN A 23 14.19 -7.18 -31.34
N GLY A 24 13.83 -7.16 -32.62
CA GLY A 24 13.89 -5.98 -33.45
C GLY A 24 13.09 -4.83 -32.89
N GLN A 25 13.76 -3.70 -32.71
CA GLN A 25 13.08 -2.42 -32.54
C GLN A 25 12.22 -2.17 -33.80
N PRO A 26 10.99 -1.67 -33.66
CA PRO A 26 10.22 -1.22 -34.80
C PRO A 26 11.00 -0.14 -35.54
N PRO A 27 10.90 -0.04 -36.88
CA PRO A 27 11.65 0.90 -37.70
C PRO A 27 11.17 2.32 -37.41
N GLY A 28 11.80 2.96 -36.46
CA GLY A 28 11.66 4.38 -36.15
C GLY A 28 13.06 4.94 -35.92
N ARG A 29 13.32 6.13 -36.42
CA ARG A 29 14.60 6.80 -36.22
C ARG A 29 15.01 6.70 -34.76
N SER A 30 16.15 6.07 -34.49
CA SER A 30 16.78 6.08 -33.15
C SER A 30 17.07 7.54 -32.80
N ASP A 31 16.42 8.06 -31.76
CA ASP A 31 16.76 9.35 -31.19
C ASP A 31 18.08 9.18 -30.41
N PRO A 32 19.19 9.79 -30.85
CA PRO A 32 20.47 9.66 -30.16
C PRO A 32 20.47 10.32 -28.78
N SER A 33 19.42 11.12 -28.43
CA SER A 33 19.28 11.69 -27.07
C SER A 33 18.84 10.63 -26.03
N PHE A 34 18.47 9.42 -26.48
CA PHE A 34 18.10 8.31 -25.60
C PHE A 34 19.26 7.32 -25.42
N SER A 35 20.46 7.81 -25.21
CA SER A 35 21.55 6.96 -24.77
C SER A 35 21.28 6.53 -23.33
N GLN A 36 21.11 5.24 -23.11
CA GLN A 36 20.97 4.70 -21.74
C GLN A 36 22.22 5.04 -20.94
N PRO A 37 22.05 5.54 -19.69
CA PRO A 37 23.20 5.66 -18.79
C PRO A 37 23.81 4.27 -18.60
N SER A 38 25.11 4.17 -18.80
CA SER A 38 25.88 2.91 -18.76
C SER A 38 25.94 2.24 -17.37
N LEU A 39 25.31 2.80 -16.35
CA LEU A 39 25.55 2.44 -14.94
C LEU A 39 24.37 1.86 -14.20
N ALA A 40 23.16 1.81 -14.74
CA ALA A 40 22.01 1.13 -14.12
C ALA A 40 21.11 0.53 -15.18
N PRO A 41 20.55 -0.69 -14.99
CA PRO A 41 19.47 -1.16 -15.83
C PRO A 41 18.29 -0.20 -15.64
N GLY A 42 18.00 0.60 -16.64
CA GLY A 42 16.84 1.49 -16.66
C GLY A 42 15.54 0.69 -16.56
N VAL A 43 14.45 1.40 -16.37
CA VAL A 43 13.10 0.85 -16.54
C VAL A 43 12.93 0.46 -18.01
N ASP A 44 12.32 -0.70 -18.28
CA ASP A 44 11.94 -1.05 -19.64
C ASP A 44 10.94 0.00 -20.15
N TYR A 45 11.34 0.79 -21.12
CA TYR A 45 10.50 1.87 -21.66
C TYR A 45 9.50 1.29 -22.68
N VAL A 46 8.59 0.48 -22.14
CA VAL A 46 7.54 -0.23 -22.89
C VAL A 46 6.21 -0.11 -22.16
N VAL A 47 5.11 -0.22 -22.87
CA VAL A 47 3.79 -0.31 -22.23
C VAL A 47 3.62 -1.73 -21.70
N PRO A 48 3.38 -1.95 -20.40
CA PRO A 48 3.13 -3.28 -19.87
C PRO A 48 1.81 -3.82 -20.43
N SER A 49 1.72 -5.15 -20.63
CA SER A 49 0.44 -5.72 -20.98
C SER A 49 -0.45 -5.91 -19.77
N GLU A 50 -1.77 -5.83 -19.95
CA GLU A 50 -2.73 -6.14 -18.89
C GLU A 50 -2.53 -7.56 -18.35
N ALA A 51 -2.21 -8.51 -19.22
CA ALA A 51 -1.96 -9.90 -18.84
C ALA A 51 -0.75 -10.05 -17.92
N ASP A 52 0.35 -9.33 -18.17
CA ASP A 52 1.55 -9.36 -17.33
C ASP A 52 1.29 -8.73 -15.96
N ILE A 53 0.54 -7.62 -15.94
CA ILE A 53 0.13 -6.98 -14.70
C ILE A 53 -0.72 -7.96 -13.89
N LYS A 54 -1.76 -8.52 -14.51
CA LYS A 54 -2.65 -9.50 -13.84
C LYS A 54 -1.87 -10.70 -13.33
N ALA A 55 -0.96 -11.26 -14.12
CA ALA A 55 -0.11 -12.38 -13.69
C ALA A 55 0.73 -12.02 -12.44
N THR A 56 1.18 -10.77 -12.34
CA THR A 56 1.88 -10.27 -11.15
C THR A 56 0.96 -10.20 -9.94
N LEU A 57 -0.27 -9.67 -10.11
CA LEU A 57 -1.27 -9.64 -9.04
C LEU A 57 -1.67 -11.05 -8.61
N ASP A 58 -1.83 -11.98 -9.57
CA ASP A 58 -2.14 -13.38 -9.29
C ASP A 58 -1.06 -14.05 -8.42
N ARG A 59 0.24 -13.81 -8.69
CA ARG A 59 1.32 -14.33 -7.84
C ARG A 59 1.20 -13.84 -6.40
N VAL A 60 0.90 -12.56 -6.20
CA VAL A 60 0.70 -11.98 -4.86
C VAL A 60 -0.52 -12.63 -4.18
N ARG A 61 -1.68 -12.70 -4.87
CA ARG A 61 -2.86 -13.39 -4.33
C ARG A 61 -2.55 -14.83 -3.94
N ASP A 62 -1.91 -15.58 -4.82
CA ASP A 62 -1.61 -17.00 -4.61
C ASP A 62 -0.64 -17.21 -3.45
N TYR A 63 0.29 -16.26 -3.22
CA TYR A 63 1.11 -16.27 -2.01
C TYR A 63 0.26 -16.19 -0.75
N PHE A 64 -0.71 -15.26 -0.69
CA PHE A 64 -1.62 -15.15 0.44
C PHE A 64 -2.48 -16.41 0.61
N VAL A 65 -3.07 -16.91 -0.47
CA VAL A 65 -3.96 -18.09 -0.44
C VAL A 65 -3.24 -19.32 0.13
N ARG A 66 -2.01 -19.59 -0.30
CA ARG A 66 -1.28 -20.77 0.19
C ARG A 66 -0.66 -20.61 1.57
N SER A 67 -0.42 -19.35 2.00
CA SER A 67 0.27 -19.06 3.27
C SER A 67 -0.70 -18.86 4.45
N THR A 68 -1.94 -18.39 4.18
CA THR A 68 -2.91 -18.14 5.24
C THR A 68 -3.39 -19.44 5.88
N GLN A 69 -3.23 -19.53 7.20
CA GLN A 69 -3.67 -20.66 7.99
C GLN A 69 -5.04 -20.35 8.63
N TYR A 70 -6.11 -20.93 8.10
CA TYR A 70 -7.46 -20.78 8.68
C TYR A 70 -7.65 -21.80 9.81
N ARG A 71 -6.87 -21.64 10.89
CA ARG A 71 -6.88 -22.53 12.06
C ARG A 71 -6.63 -21.76 13.33
N ILE A 72 -7.28 -22.22 14.39
CA ILE A 72 -6.95 -21.86 15.78
C ILE A 72 -6.15 -23.01 16.37
N ILE A 73 -5.07 -22.70 17.06
CA ILE A 73 -4.18 -23.68 17.69
C ILE A 73 -4.02 -23.41 19.18
N ASP A 74 -3.75 -24.45 19.95
CA ASP A 74 -3.15 -24.33 21.28
C ASP A 74 -1.64 -24.03 21.09
N THR A 75 -1.20 -22.83 21.43
CA THR A 75 0.21 -22.41 21.24
C THR A 75 1.20 -23.21 22.08
N ARG A 76 0.74 -23.89 23.13
CA ARG A 76 1.57 -24.77 23.98
C ARG A 76 1.91 -26.10 23.28
N THR A 77 0.95 -26.63 22.51
CA THR A 77 1.09 -27.96 21.87
C THR A 77 1.31 -27.87 20.37
N GLY A 78 0.95 -26.71 19.76
CA GLY A 78 0.92 -26.52 18.32
C GLY A 78 -0.23 -27.26 17.62
N GLN A 79 -1.13 -27.91 18.37
CA GLN A 79 -2.23 -28.70 17.82
C GLN A 79 -3.44 -27.82 17.50
N PRO A 80 -4.18 -28.11 16.42
CA PRO A 80 -5.43 -27.44 16.12
C PRO A 80 -6.47 -27.63 17.21
N ILE A 81 -7.20 -26.57 17.54
CA ILE A 81 -8.38 -26.60 18.40
C ILE A 81 -9.59 -26.78 17.49
N THR A 82 -10.41 -27.78 17.78
CA THR A 82 -11.67 -28.08 17.04
C THR A 82 -12.89 -27.95 17.93
N ASP A 83 -12.73 -27.98 19.26
CA ASP A 83 -13.81 -27.73 20.20
C ASP A 83 -13.71 -26.29 20.74
N PHE A 84 -14.67 -25.47 20.39
CA PHE A 84 -14.81 -24.07 20.79
C PHE A 84 -15.86 -23.87 21.91
N SER A 85 -16.32 -24.93 22.57
CA SER A 85 -17.32 -24.86 23.65
C SER A 85 -16.77 -24.12 24.87
N ARG A 86 -15.48 -24.29 25.19
CA ARG A 86 -14.80 -23.63 26.32
C ARG A 86 -13.52 -22.94 25.85
N PRO A 87 -13.26 -21.70 26.29
CA PRO A 87 -12.03 -21.02 25.94
C PRO A 87 -10.81 -21.68 26.57
N ILE A 88 -9.71 -21.68 25.86
CA ILE A 88 -8.40 -22.13 26.29
C ILE A 88 -7.46 -20.93 26.32
N ARG A 89 -6.75 -20.69 27.45
CA ARG A 89 -5.84 -19.54 27.60
C ARG A 89 -4.80 -19.44 26.48
N THR A 90 -4.34 -20.56 25.97
CA THR A 90 -3.28 -20.67 24.97
C THR A 90 -3.80 -20.76 23.53
N ALA A 91 -5.12 -20.60 23.32
CA ALA A 91 -5.69 -20.57 21.99
C ALA A 91 -5.29 -19.28 21.25
N ALA A 92 -4.79 -19.42 20.04
CA ALA A 92 -4.42 -18.30 19.16
C ALA A 92 -4.56 -18.67 17.67
N LEU A 93 -4.51 -17.68 16.81
CA LEU A 93 -4.37 -17.89 15.37
C LEU A 93 -3.10 -18.68 15.05
N ASP A 94 -3.17 -19.59 14.09
CA ASP A 94 -2.00 -20.26 13.56
C ASP A 94 -1.24 -19.32 12.60
N SER A 95 -0.22 -18.65 13.11
CA SER A 95 0.60 -17.69 12.34
C SER A 95 1.85 -18.32 11.71
N ARG A 96 1.99 -19.66 11.71
CA ARG A 96 3.18 -20.35 11.18
C ARG A 96 3.41 -20.13 9.68
N GLY A 97 2.39 -19.76 8.91
CA GLY A 97 2.51 -19.38 7.50
C GLY A 97 2.69 -17.88 7.29
N GLY A 98 2.56 -17.08 8.34
CA GLY A 98 2.52 -15.61 8.32
C GLY A 98 1.27 -15.07 9.02
N GLN A 99 1.26 -13.79 9.32
CA GLN A 99 0.16 -13.11 10.03
C GLN A 99 -0.96 -12.67 9.07
N PHE A 100 -1.39 -13.55 8.15
CA PHE A 100 -2.28 -13.19 7.02
C PHE A 100 -3.78 -13.22 7.35
N ASN A 101 -4.14 -13.53 8.58
CA ASN A 101 -5.50 -13.45 9.10
C ASN A 101 -5.58 -12.65 10.41
N ASP A 102 -4.51 -11.95 10.77
CA ASP A 102 -4.50 -11.03 11.88
C ASP A 102 -5.40 -9.82 11.58
N TRP A 103 -6.05 -9.30 12.61
CA TRP A 103 -6.80 -8.07 12.53
C TRP A 103 -5.84 -6.88 12.73
N ASP A 104 -5.26 -6.37 11.65
CA ASP A 104 -4.36 -5.23 11.68
C ASP A 104 -4.48 -4.36 10.41
N TYR A 105 -3.83 -3.17 10.43
CA TYR A 105 -3.92 -2.25 9.29
C TYR A 105 -3.27 -2.78 8.01
N PRO A 106 -2.11 -3.47 8.02
CA PRO A 106 -1.52 -3.97 6.78
C PRO A 106 -2.43 -4.97 6.08
N MET A 107 -3.05 -5.88 6.85
CA MET A 107 -4.07 -6.78 6.30
C MET A 107 -5.27 -6.02 5.75
N GLY A 108 -5.73 -4.97 6.43
CA GLY A 108 -6.80 -4.11 5.92
C GLY A 108 -6.50 -3.57 4.53
N VAL A 109 -5.27 -3.09 4.30
CA VAL A 109 -4.85 -2.58 2.98
C VAL A 109 -4.77 -3.71 1.94
N VAL A 110 -4.30 -4.89 2.32
CA VAL A 110 -4.28 -6.07 1.43
C VAL A 110 -5.70 -6.46 1.02
N LEU A 111 -6.62 -6.56 1.98
CA LEU A 111 -8.01 -6.94 1.71
C LEU A 111 -8.72 -5.91 0.84
N ALA A 112 -8.48 -4.61 1.05
CA ALA A 112 -8.97 -3.54 0.17
C ALA A 112 -8.37 -3.64 -1.23
N GLY A 113 -7.08 -3.95 -1.35
CA GLY A 113 -6.39 -4.17 -2.64
C GLY A 113 -6.94 -5.37 -3.40
N MET A 114 -7.26 -6.46 -2.69
CA MET A 114 -7.92 -7.64 -3.28
C MET A 114 -9.31 -7.29 -3.84
N LEU A 115 -10.12 -6.53 -3.10
CA LEU A 115 -11.43 -6.07 -3.58
C LEU A 115 -11.31 -5.19 -4.83
N LEU A 116 -10.33 -4.27 -4.85
CA LEU A 116 -10.07 -3.43 -6.01
C LEU A 116 -9.60 -4.26 -7.21
N ALA A 117 -8.74 -5.26 -6.99
CA ALA A 117 -8.29 -6.17 -8.05
C ALA A 117 -9.48 -6.94 -8.66
N THR A 118 -10.44 -7.40 -7.85
CA THR A 118 -11.70 -7.99 -8.36
C THR A 118 -12.49 -6.97 -9.18
N GLU A 119 -12.66 -5.75 -8.67
CA GLU A 119 -13.45 -4.72 -9.34
C GLU A 119 -12.89 -4.40 -10.73
N VAL A 120 -11.58 -4.32 -10.84
CA VAL A 120 -10.92 -3.97 -12.10
C VAL A 120 -10.78 -5.16 -13.04
N THR A 121 -10.41 -6.34 -12.54
CA THR A 121 -10.12 -7.51 -13.39
C THR A 121 -11.33 -8.40 -13.67
N GLY A 122 -12.37 -8.28 -12.86
CA GLY A 122 -13.53 -9.20 -12.89
C GLY A 122 -13.25 -10.58 -12.26
N ASP A 123 -12.04 -10.80 -11.73
CA ASP A 123 -11.63 -12.09 -11.16
C ASP A 123 -12.09 -12.19 -9.70
N ALA A 124 -13.12 -12.98 -9.44
CA ALA A 124 -13.73 -13.14 -8.12
C ALA A 124 -12.78 -13.74 -7.07
N ARG A 125 -11.72 -14.47 -7.48
CA ARG A 125 -10.80 -15.14 -6.56
C ARG A 125 -10.12 -14.21 -5.55
N TYR A 126 -9.92 -12.93 -5.90
CA TYR A 126 -9.40 -11.93 -4.98
C TYR A 126 -10.43 -11.57 -3.89
N GLN A 127 -11.68 -11.30 -4.29
CA GLN A 127 -12.76 -11.01 -3.35
C GLN A 127 -13.03 -12.22 -2.44
N ASP A 128 -13.00 -13.43 -2.99
CA ASP A 128 -13.25 -14.67 -2.23
C ASP A 128 -12.24 -14.83 -1.09
N TYR A 129 -10.94 -14.47 -1.34
CA TYR A 129 -9.94 -14.44 -0.29
C TYR A 129 -10.31 -13.43 0.82
N THR A 130 -10.74 -12.22 0.46
CA THR A 130 -11.15 -11.19 1.41
C THR A 130 -12.34 -11.65 2.27
N LEU A 131 -13.39 -12.16 1.64
CA LEU A 131 -14.60 -12.61 2.34
C LEU A 131 -14.29 -13.79 3.26
N LYS A 132 -13.49 -14.75 2.80
CA LYS A 132 -13.04 -15.88 3.62
C LYS A 132 -12.25 -15.45 4.85
N ASN A 133 -11.39 -14.43 4.72
CA ASN A 133 -10.65 -13.88 5.85
C ASN A 133 -11.60 -13.29 6.91
N PHE A 134 -12.52 -12.44 6.49
CA PHE A 134 -13.49 -11.85 7.43
C PHE A 134 -14.40 -12.91 8.04
N ASP A 135 -14.92 -13.84 7.23
CA ASP A 135 -15.74 -14.95 7.76
C ASP A 135 -14.99 -15.70 8.85
N PHE A 136 -13.73 -16.09 8.61
CA PHE A 136 -12.92 -16.81 9.58
C PHE A 136 -12.75 -16.03 10.89
N VAL A 137 -12.47 -14.73 10.81
CA VAL A 137 -12.35 -13.88 12.00
C VAL A 137 -13.67 -13.83 12.77
N PHE A 138 -14.78 -13.58 12.09
CA PHE A 138 -16.09 -13.44 12.75
C PHE A 138 -16.68 -14.76 13.23
N ASP A 139 -16.36 -15.89 12.61
CA ASP A 139 -16.77 -17.22 13.07
C ASP A 139 -16.11 -17.60 14.43
N HIS A 140 -14.94 -17.01 14.73
CA HIS A 140 -14.22 -17.29 15.97
C HIS A 140 -14.27 -16.13 16.99
N LEU A 141 -14.86 -15.00 16.65
CA LEU A 141 -14.83 -13.78 17.48
C LEU A 141 -15.43 -14.00 18.88
N ASP A 142 -16.57 -14.70 18.96
CA ASP A 142 -17.22 -14.96 20.26
C ASP A 142 -16.42 -15.88 21.17
N TYR A 143 -15.68 -16.83 20.59
CA TYR A 143 -14.75 -17.66 21.35
C TYR A 143 -13.64 -16.79 21.99
N PHE A 144 -13.05 -15.88 21.22
CA PHE A 144 -11.99 -15.00 21.72
C PHE A 144 -12.51 -13.90 22.66
N ARG A 145 -13.78 -13.49 22.54
CA ARG A 145 -14.44 -12.64 23.56
C ARG A 145 -14.54 -13.38 24.92
N LYS A 146 -14.95 -14.64 24.90
CA LYS A 146 -14.99 -15.47 26.11
C LYS A 146 -13.61 -15.71 26.69
N GLN A 147 -12.61 -15.97 25.84
CA GLN A 147 -11.21 -16.10 26.25
C GLN A 147 -10.72 -14.83 26.95
N ALA A 148 -10.95 -13.67 26.36
CA ALA A 148 -10.54 -12.39 26.95
C ALA A 148 -11.26 -12.11 28.29
N ALA A 149 -12.54 -12.44 28.40
CA ALA A 149 -13.32 -12.29 29.64
C ALA A 149 -12.82 -13.21 30.77
N GLU A 150 -12.42 -14.46 30.43
CA GLU A 150 -11.99 -15.43 31.43
C GLU A 150 -10.51 -15.26 31.84
N PHE A 151 -9.65 -14.90 30.87
CA PHE A 151 -8.20 -14.90 31.09
C PHE A 151 -7.54 -13.52 31.04
N GLY A 152 -8.29 -12.47 30.76
CA GLY A 152 -7.86 -11.08 30.78
C GLY A 152 -7.37 -10.58 29.42
N GLN A 153 -6.20 -10.96 28.95
CA GLN A 153 -5.68 -10.43 27.68
C GLN A 153 -6.29 -11.16 26.48
N PRO A 154 -6.78 -10.43 25.44
CA PRO A 154 -7.19 -11.04 24.18
C PRO A 154 -6.01 -11.75 23.52
N ALA A 155 -6.30 -12.84 22.81
CA ALA A 155 -5.29 -13.54 22.04
C ALA A 155 -4.69 -12.64 20.94
N HIS A 156 -3.43 -12.86 20.64
CA HIS A 156 -2.77 -12.24 19.51
C HIS A 156 -3.57 -12.49 18.21
N GLY A 157 -3.71 -11.46 17.37
CA GLY A 157 -4.51 -11.51 16.15
C GLY A 157 -5.95 -11.01 16.30
N PHE A 158 -6.55 -11.14 17.51
CA PHE A 158 -7.90 -10.63 17.80
C PHE A 158 -7.91 -9.42 18.73
N ARG A 159 -6.79 -9.12 19.40
CA ARG A 159 -6.72 -8.03 20.37
C ARG A 159 -7.24 -6.71 19.81
N GLN A 160 -6.79 -6.34 18.61
CA GLN A 160 -7.14 -5.05 18.00
C GLN A 160 -8.62 -4.93 17.66
N LEU A 161 -9.30 -6.05 17.34
CA LEU A 161 -10.75 -6.06 17.13
C LEU A 161 -11.53 -6.01 18.45
N LEU A 162 -11.01 -6.67 19.50
CA LEU A 162 -11.68 -6.78 20.79
C LEU A 162 -11.46 -5.56 21.69
N ASP A 163 -10.32 -4.87 21.52
CA ASP A 163 -9.89 -3.74 22.33
C ASP A 163 -9.18 -2.71 21.45
N ILE A 164 -9.98 -1.88 20.79
CA ILE A 164 -9.50 -0.83 19.89
C ILE A 164 -8.87 0.28 20.74
N ARG A 165 -7.58 0.59 20.48
CA ARG A 165 -6.80 1.60 21.22
C ARG A 165 -6.19 2.69 20.34
N ALA A 166 -6.15 2.46 19.01
CA ALA A 166 -5.55 3.38 18.05
C ALA A 166 -6.22 3.24 16.68
N LEU A 167 -6.01 4.20 15.81
CA LEU A 167 -6.47 4.16 14.42
C LEU A 167 -5.87 2.97 13.67
N ASP A 168 -4.63 2.60 13.98
CA ASP A 168 -3.97 1.41 13.40
C ASP A 168 -4.75 0.11 13.67
N ASP A 169 -5.47 0.03 14.80
CA ASP A 169 -6.23 -1.15 15.19
C ASP A 169 -7.50 -1.33 14.34
N CYS A 170 -8.02 -0.28 13.71
CA CYS A 170 -9.39 -0.33 13.20
C CYS A 170 -9.64 0.34 11.84
N GLY A 171 -8.88 1.41 11.49
CA GLY A 171 -9.30 2.27 10.38
C GLY A 171 -9.13 1.64 9.01
N ALA A 172 -7.92 1.24 8.63
CA ALA A 172 -7.68 0.66 7.31
C ALA A 172 -8.42 -0.67 7.12
N ILE A 173 -8.42 -1.55 8.14
CA ILE A 173 -9.15 -2.82 8.06
C ILE A 173 -10.67 -2.61 8.14
N GLY A 174 -11.13 -1.62 8.89
CA GLY A 174 -12.52 -1.20 8.92
C GLY A 174 -13.01 -0.70 7.57
N ALA A 175 -12.19 0.08 6.85
CA ALA A 175 -12.51 0.53 5.49
C ALA A 175 -12.68 -0.68 4.53
N ALA A 176 -11.79 -1.66 4.62
CA ALA A 176 -11.92 -2.91 3.85
C ALA A 176 -13.19 -3.69 4.24
N LEU A 177 -13.52 -3.74 5.55
CA LEU A 177 -14.73 -4.40 6.04
C LEU A 177 -16.00 -3.74 5.52
N VAL A 178 -16.08 -2.40 5.46
CA VAL A 178 -17.22 -1.70 4.86
C VAL A 178 -17.37 -2.05 3.38
N LYS A 179 -16.25 -2.08 2.63
CA LYS A 179 -16.25 -2.49 1.22
C LYS A 179 -16.72 -3.97 1.06
N ALA A 180 -16.27 -4.86 1.96
CA ALA A 180 -16.71 -6.27 1.97
C ALA A 180 -18.18 -6.41 2.35
N TYR A 181 -18.67 -5.65 3.33
CA TYR A 181 -20.07 -5.61 3.73
C TYR A 181 -20.99 -5.23 2.55
N ALA A 182 -20.59 -4.32 1.70
CA ALA A 182 -21.33 -3.97 0.50
C ALA A 182 -21.44 -5.13 -0.53
N LYS A 183 -20.52 -6.11 -0.49
CA LYS A 183 -20.54 -7.32 -1.33
C LYS A 183 -21.28 -8.48 -0.66
N LYS A 184 -21.13 -8.60 0.65
CA LYS A 184 -21.75 -9.64 1.48
C LYS A 184 -22.28 -9.01 2.77
N PRO A 185 -23.53 -8.57 2.82
CA PRO A 185 -24.14 -8.07 4.05
C PRO A 185 -24.16 -9.17 5.12
N ASP A 186 -23.51 -8.91 6.25
CA ASP A 186 -23.46 -9.81 7.41
C ASP A 186 -23.64 -8.95 8.67
N PRO A 187 -24.60 -9.27 9.56
CA PRO A 187 -24.84 -8.51 10.79
C PRO A 187 -23.63 -8.45 11.72
N ARG A 188 -22.75 -9.45 11.69
CA ARG A 188 -21.50 -9.46 12.47
C ARG A 188 -20.50 -8.41 11.95
N TYR A 189 -20.40 -8.28 10.62
CA TYR A 189 -19.62 -7.23 9.98
C TYR A 189 -20.16 -5.86 10.36
N ARG A 190 -21.49 -5.69 10.30
CA ARG A 190 -22.15 -4.43 10.66
C ARG A 190 -21.86 -4.04 12.10
N ALA A 191 -21.98 -4.97 13.05
CA ALA A 191 -21.67 -4.70 14.45
C ALA A 191 -20.22 -4.25 14.68
N ALA A 192 -19.25 -4.82 13.97
CA ALA A 192 -17.86 -4.39 14.03
C ALA A 192 -17.66 -3.02 13.38
N ILE A 193 -18.30 -2.75 12.24
CA ILE A 193 -18.27 -1.44 11.58
C ILE A 193 -18.80 -0.35 12.52
N ASP A 194 -19.93 -0.60 13.19
CA ASP A 194 -20.52 0.35 14.14
C ASP A 194 -19.62 0.60 15.36
N ALA A 195 -18.93 -0.44 15.87
CA ALA A 195 -17.98 -0.27 16.97
C ALA A 195 -16.73 0.54 16.55
N ILE A 196 -16.23 0.36 15.34
CA ILE A 196 -15.13 1.15 14.78
C ILE A 196 -15.57 2.59 14.57
N ALA A 197 -16.79 2.81 14.06
CA ALA A 197 -17.38 4.13 13.86
C ALA A 197 -17.48 4.89 15.20
N ASP A 198 -17.99 4.25 16.26
CA ASP A 198 -18.06 4.81 17.60
C ASP A 198 -16.66 5.17 18.14
N TYR A 199 -15.68 4.28 17.92
CA TYR A 199 -14.31 4.57 18.38
C TYR A 199 -13.71 5.80 17.67
N ILE A 200 -13.76 5.85 16.35
CA ILE A 200 -13.15 6.97 15.59
C ILE A 200 -13.88 8.28 15.86
N ALA A 201 -15.22 8.25 15.96
CA ALA A 201 -16.02 9.44 16.17
C ALA A 201 -15.90 10.00 17.61
N HIS A 202 -15.84 9.13 18.64
CA HIS A 202 -16.06 9.53 20.03
C HIS A 202 -14.92 9.20 21.00
N LYS A 203 -14.01 8.27 20.65
CA LYS A 203 -12.97 7.79 21.58
C LYS A 203 -11.55 8.12 21.14
N GLN A 204 -11.33 8.20 19.82
CA GLN A 204 -10.02 8.59 19.30
C GLN A 204 -9.69 10.01 19.69
N MET A 205 -8.45 10.20 20.19
CA MET A 205 -7.93 11.52 20.54
C MET A 205 -8.05 12.51 19.38
N ARG A 206 -8.51 13.72 19.67
CA ARG A 206 -8.57 14.84 18.73
C ARG A 206 -7.96 16.09 19.34
N MET A 207 -7.37 16.88 18.50
CA MET A 207 -6.97 18.26 18.85
C MET A 207 -8.23 19.15 19.00
N PRO A 208 -8.09 20.36 19.60
CA PRO A 208 -9.22 21.27 19.75
C PRO A 208 -9.94 21.66 18.46
N ASP A 209 -9.25 21.63 17.33
CA ASP A 209 -9.82 21.88 15.99
C ASP A 209 -10.49 20.65 15.35
N GLY A 210 -10.51 19.51 16.05
CA GLY A 210 -11.08 18.26 15.60
C GLY A 210 -10.13 17.36 14.82
N THR A 211 -8.86 17.74 14.61
CA THR A 211 -7.85 16.90 13.95
C THR A 211 -7.60 15.65 14.79
N LEU A 212 -7.66 14.48 14.16
CA LEU A 212 -7.28 13.22 14.80
C LEU A 212 -5.78 13.23 15.15
N ALA A 213 -5.43 12.80 16.36
CA ALA A 213 -4.09 12.89 16.91
C ALA A 213 -3.74 11.68 17.77
N ARG A 214 -2.45 11.58 18.14
CA ARG A 214 -1.89 10.56 19.05
C ARG A 214 -1.30 11.23 20.29
N ALA A 215 -1.33 10.53 21.43
CA ALA A 215 -0.66 10.96 22.67
C ALA A 215 0.80 10.47 22.74
N ARG A 216 1.41 10.04 21.63
CA ARG A 216 2.76 9.47 21.54
C ARG A 216 3.47 9.83 20.23
N PRO A 217 4.78 10.01 20.22
CA PRO A 217 5.73 9.95 21.34
C PRO A 217 5.61 11.13 22.30
N LEU A 218 4.97 12.23 21.89
CA LEU A 218 4.66 13.41 22.72
C LEU A 218 3.15 13.51 22.96
N PRO A 219 2.70 14.27 23.97
CA PRO A 219 1.28 14.37 24.35
C PRO A 219 0.35 14.74 23.21
N VAL A 220 0.80 15.54 22.21
CA VAL A 220 0.06 15.81 20.97
C VAL A 220 0.99 15.59 19.79
N SER A 221 0.74 14.51 19.07
CA SER A 221 1.50 14.11 17.90
C SER A 221 0.58 13.83 16.73
N LEU A 222 0.97 14.26 15.53
CA LEU A 222 0.36 13.86 14.27
C LEU A 222 1.34 13.02 13.49
N TRP A 223 0.90 11.87 13.01
CA TRP A 223 1.61 11.07 12.01
C TRP A 223 0.76 11.04 10.76
N ILE A 224 1.39 11.21 9.61
CA ILE A 224 0.65 11.18 8.34
C ILE A 224 0.01 9.82 8.06
N ASP A 225 0.52 8.77 8.70
CA ASP A 225 -0.06 7.43 8.66
C ASP A 225 -1.52 7.43 9.09
N ASP A 226 -1.87 8.25 10.10
CA ASP A 226 -3.24 8.38 10.62
C ASP A 226 -4.23 8.88 9.58
N ALA A 227 -3.77 9.55 8.53
CA ALA A 227 -4.63 9.90 7.41
C ALA A 227 -5.22 8.65 6.75
N TYR A 228 -4.40 7.64 6.46
CA TYR A 228 -4.90 6.40 5.87
C TYR A 228 -5.58 5.48 6.90
N MET A 229 -5.19 5.59 8.17
CA MET A 229 -5.81 4.85 9.27
C MET A 229 -7.15 5.44 9.74
N SER A 230 -7.67 6.47 9.08
CA SER A 230 -8.98 7.07 9.42
C SER A 230 -9.82 7.44 8.19
N ILE A 231 -9.26 8.21 7.28
CA ILE A 231 -10.00 8.85 6.18
C ILE A 231 -10.71 7.84 5.27
N PRO A 232 -10.09 6.72 4.82
CA PRO A 232 -10.80 5.73 4.02
C PRO A 232 -12.02 5.13 4.72
N PHE A 233 -11.94 4.89 6.05
CA PHE A 233 -13.08 4.40 6.81
C PHE A 233 -14.20 5.44 6.88
N LEU A 234 -13.89 6.67 7.25
CA LEU A 234 -14.85 7.78 7.30
C LEU A 234 -15.54 7.97 5.94
N ALA A 235 -14.76 7.95 4.86
CA ALA A 235 -15.29 8.06 3.50
C ALA A 235 -16.25 6.91 3.14
N GLN A 236 -15.90 5.67 3.50
CA GLN A 236 -16.78 4.50 3.28
C GLN A 236 -18.02 4.53 4.17
N MET A 237 -17.95 5.09 5.39
CA MET A 237 -19.11 5.30 6.24
C MET A 237 -20.09 6.29 5.61
N GLY A 238 -19.61 7.43 5.08
CA GLY A 238 -20.45 8.36 4.33
C GLY A 238 -21.18 7.70 3.18
N ARG A 239 -20.48 6.85 2.42
CA ARG A 239 -21.08 6.06 1.32
C ARG A 239 -22.09 5.02 1.82
N LEU A 240 -21.80 4.34 2.94
CA LEU A 240 -22.64 3.28 3.49
C LEU A 240 -23.94 3.83 4.07
N THR A 241 -23.86 4.95 4.79
CA THR A 241 -24.98 5.50 5.57
C THR A 241 -25.74 6.60 4.84
N GLY A 242 -25.13 7.25 3.87
CA GLY A 242 -25.64 8.48 3.25
C GLY A 242 -25.55 9.70 4.16
N ASP A 243 -24.96 9.58 5.35
CA ASP A 243 -24.76 10.71 6.29
C ASP A 243 -23.53 11.52 5.89
N GLY A 244 -23.76 12.76 5.46
CA GLY A 244 -22.72 13.69 5.00
C GLY A 244 -21.71 14.06 6.09
N THR A 245 -22.04 13.93 7.38
CA THR A 245 -21.12 14.27 8.48
C THR A 245 -19.84 13.43 8.47
N TRP A 246 -19.90 12.20 7.95
CA TRP A 246 -18.75 11.36 7.75
C TRP A 246 -17.81 11.89 6.65
N PHE A 247 -18.37 12.42 5.57
CA PHE A 247 -17.59 13.08 4.52
C PHE A 247 -16.99 14.40 5.01
N ASP A 248 -17.75 15.18 5.80
CA ASP A 248 -17.26 16.41 6.42
C ASP A 248 -16.04 16.16 7.31
N ASP A 249 -16.10 15.10 8.15
CA ASP A 249 -14.98 14.73 9.00
C ASP A 249 -13.79 14.23 8.19
N ALA A 250 -14.01 13.34 7.21
CA ALA A 250 -12.95 12.86 6.33
C ALA A 250 -12.23 14.00 5.59
N ALA A 251 -13.00 14.96 5.04
CA ALA A 251 -12.44 16.12 4.36
C ALA A 251 -11.70 17.04 5.32
N ARG A 252 -12.23 17.24 6.54
CA ARG A 252 -11.56 17.99 7.61
C ARG A 252 -10.20 17.37 7.93
N GLN A 253 -10.12 16.04 8.09
CA GLN A 253 -8.86 15.36 8.38
C GLN A 253 -7.83 15.59 7.26
N VAL A 254 -8.20 15.41 5.97
CA VAL A 254 -7.30 15.70 4.83
C VAL A 254 -6.78 17.14 4.92
N ILE A 255 -7.67 18.12 5.12
CA ILE A 255 -7.31 19.53 5.11
C ILE A 255 -6.40 19.87 6.28
N GLN A 256 -6.79 19.49 7.50
CA GLN A 256 -6.08 19.89 8.73
C GLN A 256 -4.73 19.16 8.87
N MET A 257 -4.65 17.88 8.49
CA MET A 257 -3.37 17.16 8.45
C MET A 257 -2.45 17.75 7.39
N SER A 258 -2.97 18.11 6.20
CA SER A 258 -2.15 18.73 5.16
C SER A 258 -1.59 20.09 5.56
N GLN A 259 -2.34 20.89 6.32
CA GLN A 259 -1.87 22.19 6.82
C GLN A 259 -0.62 22.07 7.70
N ARG A 260 -0.47 20.96 8.41
CA ARG A 260 0.65 20.71 9.34
C ARG A 260 1.76 19.84 8.73
N LEU A 261 1.40 18.95 7.85
CA LEU A 261 2.31 17.90 7.37
C LEU A 261 2.70 18.02 5.90
N GLN A 262 1.90 18.70 5.04
CA GLN A 262 2.27 18.87 3.65
C GLN A 262 3.11 20.13 3.46
N ASP A 263 4.31 19.96 2.95
CA ASP A 263 5.20 21.07 2.62
C ASP A 263 4.64 21.87 1.44
N PRO A 264 4.41 23.18 1.60
CA PRO A 264 3.83 24.00 0.53
C PRO A 264 4.75 24.20 -0.68
N ALA A 265 6.08 24.10 -0.49
CA ALA A 265 7.05 24.31 -1.56
C ALA A 265 7.23 23.05 -2.42
N THR A 266 7.29 21.88 -1.80
CA THR A 266 7.55 20.62 -2.49
C THR A 266 6.28 19.81 -2.76
N GLY A 267 5.23 20.02 -1.99
CA GLY A 267 4.02 19.21 -1.99
C GLY A 267 4.13 17.88 -1.26
N LEU A 268 5.33 17.49 -0.83
CA LEU A 268 5.56 16.24 -0.11
C LEU A 268 5.00 16.29 1.31
N PHE A 269 4.55 15.15 1.82
CA PHE A 269 4.14 15.04 3.20
C PHE A 269 5.33 14.66 4.09
N ARG A 270 5.44 15.36 5.23
CA ARG A 270 6.33 15.02 6.34
C ARG A 270 5.74 13.85 7.11
N HIS A 271 6.59 13.02 7.72
CA HIS A 271 6.13 11.86 8.48
C HIS A 271 5.34 12.26 9.73
N SER A 272 5.80 13.30 10.45
CA SER A 272 5.20 13.70 11.72
C SER A 272 5.23 15.20 11.97
N TRP A 273 4.37 15.62 12.90
CA TRP A 273 4.33 16.93 13.49
C TRP A 273 4.04 16.78 14.99
N TYR A 274 4.63 17.63 15.82
CA TYR A 274 4.46 17.62 17.26
C TYR A 274 4.11 19.02 17.75
N GLU A 275 3.09 19.14 18.62
CA GLU A 275 2.65 20.42 19.14
C GLU A 275 3.72 21.05 20.02
N GLY A 276 4.04 22.33 19.77
CA GLY A 276 5.00 23.10 20.58
C GLY A 276 6.44 22.59 20.51
N ASN A 277 6.74 21.66 19.60
CA ASN A 277 8.08 21.09 19.46
C ASN A 277 8.59 21.21 18.02
N GLU A 278 9.66 21.95 17.85
CA GLU A 278 10.35 22.04 16.58
C GLU A 278 11.30 20.84 16.42
N HIS A 279 11.19 20.15 15.30
CA HIS A 279 12.04 19.02 14.96
C HIS A 279 12.33 19.01 13.46
N PRO A 280 13.41 18.34 13.01
CA PRO A 280 13.69 18.16 11.60
C PRO A 280 12.52 17.47 10.88
N ALA A 281 12.22 17.95 9.69
CA ALA A 281 11.20 17.33 8.84
C ALA A 281 11.81 16.19 8.04
N PHE A 282 11.16 15.02 8.06
CA PHE A 282 11.56 13.87 7.25
C PHE A 282 10.43 13.50 6.30
N TYR A 283 10.76 13.43 5.02
CA TYR A 283 9.82 13.01 3.97
C TYR A 283 9.94 11.50 3.77
N TRP A 284 9.53 10.74 4.77
CA TRP A 284 9.52 9.28 4.70
C TRP A 284 8.55 8.80 3.62
N GLY A 285 9.05 8.03 2.65
CA GLY A 285 8.31 7.69 1.42
C GLY A 285 6.96 7.03 1.69
N ARG A 286 6.91 5.99 2.53
CA ARG A 286 5.63 5.33 2.87
C ARG A 286 4.68 6.25 3.64
N GLY A 287 5.18 7.07 4.56
CA GLY A 287 4.35 8.05 5.25
C GLY A 287 3.69 9.02 4.25
N ALA A 288 4.49 9.63 3.37
CA ALA A 288 3.95 10.50 2.33
C ALA A 288 2.95 9.76 1.40
N GLY A 289 3.22 8.48 1.12
CA GLY A 289 2.32 7.61 0.37
C GLY A 289 0.96 7.43 1.05
N TRP A 290 0.93 7.25 2.38
CA TRP A 290 -0.32 7.15 3.14
C TRP A 290 -1.18 8.40 3.01
N GLY A 291 -0.58 9.60 3.15
CA GLY A 291 -1.29 10.86 2.98
C GLY A 291 -1.92 11.02 1.61
N LEU A 292 -1.18 10.66 0.56
CA LEU A 292 -1.67 10.76 -0.81
C LEU A 292 -2.76 9.73 -1.12
N MET A 293 -2.59 8.47 -0.67
CA MET A 293 -3.60 7.43 -0.81
C MET A 293 -4.91 7.77 -0.07
N ALA A 294 -4.82 8.34 1.12
CA ALA A 294 -5.99 8.75 1.90
C ALA A 294 -6.83 9.81 1.16
N ALA A 295 -6.17 10.82 0.58
CA ALA A 295 -6.85 11.82 -0.24
C ALA A 295 -7.49 11.20 -1.50
N ALA A 296 -6.81 10.24 -2.15
CA ALA A 296 -7.34 9.52 -3.30
C ALA A 296 -8.56 8.65 -2.95
N GLU A 297 -8.54 7.95 -1.81
CA GLU A 297 -9.67 7.14 -1.33
C GLU A 297 -10.90 8.01 -1.02
N LEU A 298 -10.69 9.17 -0.39
CA LEU A 298 -11.77 10.12 -0.12
C LEU A 298 -12.35 10.67 -1.43
N LEU A 299 -11.52 11.21 -2.32
CA LEU A 299 -11.96 11.78 -3.61
C LEU A 299 -12.74 10.76 -4.47
N SER A 300 -12.46 9.47 -4.30
CA SER A 300 -13.13 8.41 -5.05
C SER A 300 -14.62 8.27 -4.72
N VAL A 301 -15.04 8.74 -3.54
CA VAL A 301 -16.42 8.60 -3.04
C VAL A 301 -17.05 9.90 -2.53
N LEU A 302 -16.25 10.95 -2.33
CA LEU A 302 -16.73 12.26 -1.92
C LEU A 302 -17.66 12.82 -2.99
N PRO A 303 -18.90 13.26 -2.68
CA PRO A 303 -19.80 13.85 -3.65
C PRO A 303 -19.16 14.98 -4.47
N GLU A 304 -19.54 15.09 -5.75
CA GLU A 304 -18.96 16.10 -6.65
C GLU A 304 -19.27 17.53 -6.21
N ASP A 305 -20.42 17.74 -5.58
CA ASP A 305 -20.90 19.03 -5.04
C ASP A 305 -20.49 19.29 -3.61
N HIS A 306 -19.70 18.41 -2.99
CA HIS A 306 -19.27 18.59 -1.59
C HIS A 306 -18.39 19.85 -1.46
N PRO A 307 -18.68 20.76 -0.49
CA PRO A 307 -17.99 22.07 -0.39
C PRO A 307 -16.47 21.99 -0.27
N ALA A 308 -15.98 20.97 0.41
CA ALA A 308 -14.53 20.77 0.59
C ALA A 308 -13.82 20.06 -0.56
N ARG A 309 -14.56 19.55 -1.58
CA ARG A 309 -13.99 18.72 -2.65
C ARG A 309 -12.86 19.43 -3.40
N GLY A 310 -13.06 20.69 -3.76
CA GLY A 310 -12.04 21.47 -4.44
C GLY A 310 -10.73 21.56 -3.65
N ARG A 311 -10.83 21.77 -2.33
CA ARG A 311 -9.65 21.85 -1.46
C ARG A 311 -8.95 20.49 -1.28
N VAL A 312 -9.69 19.42 -1.14
CA VAL A 312 -9.12 18.06 -1.08
C VAL A 312 -8.41 17.73 -2.40
N LEU A 313 -9.00 18.09 -3.53
CA LEU A 313 -8.40 17.90 -4.86
C LEU A 313 -7.09 18.68 -5.01
N GLU A 314 -7.03 19.94 -4.57
CA GLU A 314 -5.79 20.74 -4.59
C GLU A 314 -4.67 20.09 -3.78
N ILE A 315 -4.99 19.59 -2.57
CA ILE A 315 -4.05 18.88 -1.69
C ILE A 315 -3.52 17.63 -2.38
N PHE A 316 -4.42 16.82 -2.95
CA PHE A 316 -4.06 15.63 -3.72
C PHE A 316 -3.15 15.98 -4.90
N GLN A 317 -3.54 16.94 -5.74
CA GLN A 317 -2.78 17.34 -6.92
C GLN A 317 -1.38 17.88 -6.56
N ARG A 318 -1.27 18.65 -5.48
CA ARG A 318 0.02 19.14 -4.99
C ARG A 318 0.91 17.99 -4.52
N GLY A 319 0.36 17.04 -3.75
CA GLY A 319 1.08 15.85 -3.32
C GLY A 319 1.52 14.95 -4.47
N ALA A 320 0.66 14.73 -5.46
CA ALA A 320 0.98 13.93 -6.63
C ALA A 320 2.08 14.57 -7.51
N ARG A 321 2.04 15.90 -7.68
CA ARG A 321 3.12 16.64 -8.37
C ARG A 321 4.44 16.54 -7.60
N GLY A 322 4.40 16.69 -6.28
CA GLY A 322 5.57 16.53 -5.44
C GLY A 322 6.16 15.12 -5.54
N ALA A 323 5.33 14.09 -5.47
CA ALA A 323 5.76 12.70 -5.63
C ALA A 323 6.38 12.46 -7.02
N ALA A 324 5.74 12.91 -8.09
CA ALA A 324 6.26 12.75 -9.45
C ALA A 324 7.61 13.45 -9.66
N SER A 325 7.87 14.59 -8.98
CA SER A 325 9.13 15.34 -9.13
C SER A 325 10.34 14.63 -8.48
N VAL A 326 10.13 13.65 -7.62
CA VAL A 326 11.17 12.90 -6.91
C VAL A 326 11.18 11.41 -7.27
N GLU A 327 10.51 11.02 -8.35
CA GLU A 327 10.66 9.70 -8.93
C GLU A 327 12.09 9.51 -9.41
N SER A 328 12.71 8.38 -9.06
CA SER A 328 14.08 8.08 -9.51
C SER A 328 14.10 7.66 -10.99
N GLY A 329 15.28 7.72 -11.61
CA GLY A 329 15.46 7.28 -13.00
C GLY A 329 15.17 5.80 -13.28
N VAL A 330 14.89 4.99 -12.25
CA VAL A 330 14.47 3.60 -12.37
C VAL A 330 12.97 3.39 -12.06
N GLY A 331 12.19 4.47 -11.91
CA GLY A 331 10.74 4.41 -11.68
C GLY A 331 10.34 4.08 -10.24
N MET A 332 11.26 4.16 -9.28
CA MET A 332 10.95 3.95 -7.86
C MET A 332 11.20 5.21 -7.03
N TRP A 333 10.68 5.22 -5.83
CA TRP A 333 10.90 6.29 -4.86
C TRP A 333 11.80 5.82 -3.72
N HIS A 334 12.60 6.77 -3.23
CA HIS A 334 13.54 6.54 -2.14
C HIS A 334 12.83 6.45 -0.78
N GLN A 335 13.45 5.78 0.18
CA GLN A 335 13.01 5.69 1.58
C GLN A 335 12.78 7.07 2.21
N LEU A 336 13.69 8.01 1.93
CA LEU A 336 13.54 9.43 2.21
C LEU A 336 13.47 10.18 0.87
N LEU A 337 12.35 10.83 0.60
CA LEU A 337 12.03 11.36 -0.74
C LEU A 337 12.95 12.50 -1.18
N ASP A 338 13.54 13.23 -0.24
CA ASP A 338 14.51 14.31 -0.48
C ASP A 338 15.97 13.83 -0.38
N LYS A 339 16.21 12.54 -0.24
CA LYS A 339 17.53 11.91 -0.08
C LYS A 339 17.69 10.76 -1.08
N ASN A 340 18.25 11.08 -2.24
CA ASN A 340 18.45 10.12 -3.33
C ASN A 340 19.60 9.12 -3.08
N ASP A 341 20.32 9.22 -1.99
CA ASP A 341 21.27 8.26 -1.47
C ASP A 341 20.66 7.24 -0.50
N SER A 342 19.40 7.43 -0.09
CA SER A 342 18.64 6.41 0.63
C SER A 342 18.17 5.31 -0.33
N TYR A 343 17.88 4.10 0.20
CA TYR A 343 17.48 2.98 -0.66
C TYR A 343 16.11 3.21 -1.32
N LEU A 344 15.88 2.52 -2.44
CA LEU A 344 14.59 2.52 -3.16
C LEU A 344 13.60 1.63 -2.41
N GLU A 345 12.44 2.20 -2.04
CA GLU A 345 11.48 1.56 -1.15
C GLU A 345 10.21 1.15 -1.90
N THR A 346 9.86 -0.13 -1.82
CA THR A 346 8.82 -0.71 -2.68
C THR A 346 7.41 -0.30 -2.26
N SER A 347 7.11 -0.19 -0.96
CA SER A 347 5.76 0.19 -0.53
C SER A 347 5.41 1.63 -0.92
N ALA A 348 6.32 2.58 -0.72
CA ALA A 348 6.15 3.97 -1.15
C ALA A 348 5.96 4.06 -2.66
N SER A 349 6.78 3.32 -3.42
CA SER A 349 6.71 3.28 -4.87
C SER A 349 5.35 2.77 -5.36
N ALA A 350 4.82 1.72 -4.75
CA ALA A 350 3.49 1.21 -5.07
C ALA A 350 2.37 2.20 -4.70
N MET A 351 2.48 2.88 -3.55
CA MET A 351 1.51 3.89 -3.11
C MET A 351 1.43 5.08 -4.06
N PHE A 352 2.58 5.61 -4.50
CA PHE A 352 2.61 6.72 -5.45
C PHE A 352 2.12 6.28 -6.83
N THR A 353 2.51 5.10 -7.29
CA THR A 353 2.01 4.51 -8.53
C THR A 353 0.49 4.40 -8.51
N PHE A 354 -0.09 3.86 -7.44
CA PHE A 354 -1.54 3.77 -7.25
C PHE A 354 -2.21 5.14 -7.30
N ALA A 355 -1.73 6.09 -6.49
CA ALA A 355 -2.38 7.38 -6.36
C ALA A 355 -2.31 8.19 -7.67
N ILE A 356 -1.18 8.16 -8.37
CA ILE A 356 -1.00 8.86 -9.64
C ILE A 356 -1.85 8.19 -10.73
N ALA A 357 -1.84 6.85 -10.84
CA ALA A 357 -2.68 6.14 -11.80
C ALA A 357 -4.17 6.44 -11.58
N ARG A 358 -4.64 6.38 -10.32
CA ARG A 358 -6.03 6.73 -9.96
C ARG A 358 -6.35 8.19 -10.29
N GLY A 359 -5.42 9.12 -10.00
CA GLY A 359 -5.58 10.52 -10.33
C GLY A 359 -5.74 10.76 -11.84
N VAL A 360 -4.99 10.05 -12.67
CA VAL A 360 -5.12 10.07 -14.12
C VAL A 360 -6.43 9.44 -14.58
N ASN A 361 -6.79 8.28 -14.05
CA ASN A 361 -8.03 7.55 -14.39
C ASN A 361 -9.29 8.37 -14.09
N ARG A 362 -9.25 9.17 -13.02
CA ARG A 362 -10.38 10.00 -12.56
C ARG A 362 -10.35 11.44 -13.12
N GLY A 363 -9.37 11.78 -13.96
CA GLY A 363 -9.22 13.13 -14.49
C GLY A 363 -8.79 14.18 -13.44
N TRP A 364 -8.33 13.76 -12.27
CA TRP A 364 -7.78 14.64 -11.24
C TRP A 364 -6.37 15.13 -11.60
N LEU A 365 -5.66 14.33 -12.36
CA LEU A 365 -4.35 14.65 -12.93
C LEU A 365 -4.42 14.62 -14.46
N SER A 366 -3.60 15.45 -15.10
CA SER A 366 -3.40 15.39 -16.54
C SER A 366 -2.86 14.01 -16.96
N ALA A 367 -3.24 13.54 -18.14
CA ALA A 367 -2.68 12.34 -18.77
C ALA A 367 -1.14 12.37 -18.90
N ALA A 368 -0.52 13.55 -18.81
CA ALA A 368 0.93 13.73 -18.78
C ALA A 368 1.61 13.04 -17.57
N TYR A 369 0.84 12.70 -16.51
CA TYR A 369 1.35 11.93 -15.38
C TYR A 369 1.23 10.41 -15.56
N ALA A 370 0.57 9.92 -16.60
CA ALA A 370 0.43 8.50 -16.85
C ALA A 370 1.78 7.78 -17.03
N PRO A 371 2.81 8.33 -17.70
CA PRO A 371 4.13 7.71 -17.76
C PRO A 371 4.77 7.48 -16.40
N VAL A 372 4.58 8.38 -15.42
CA VAL A 372 5.08 8.21 -14.04
C VAL A 372 4.46 6.96 -13.39
N ALA A 373 3.14 6.80 -13.50
CA ALA A 373 2.48 5.61 -12.99
C ALA A 373 2.89 4.33 -13.74
N GLN A 374 3.12 4.41 -15.04
CA GLN A 374 3.58 3.28 -15.86
C GLN A 374 4.99 2.84 -15.45
N THR A 375 5.94 3.75 -15.34
CA THR A 375 7.32 3.45 -14.93
C THR A 375 7.37 2.96 -13.50
N GLY A 376 6.60 3.58 -12.62
CA GLY A 376 6.44 3.14 -11.23
C GLY A 376 5.95 1.70 -11.12
N TRP A 377 4.92 1.34 -11.88
CA TRP A 377 4.44 -0.04 -11.91
C TRP A 377 5.48 -1.03 -12.44
N GLN A 378 6.16 -0.70 -13.52
CA GLN A 378 7.19 -1.58 -14.10
C GLN A 378 8.32 -1.87 -13.11
N ALA A 379 8.73 -0.86 -12.35
CA ALA A 379 9.75 -1.00 -11.33
C ALA A 379 9.25 -1.84 -10.14
N VAL A 380 8.04 -1.57 -9.66
CA VAL A 380 7.40 -2.32 -8.56
C VAL A 380 7.16 -3.78 -8.94
N ALA A 381 6.70 -4.06 -10.17
CA ALA A 381 6.44 -5.42 -10.64
C ALA A 381 7.71 -6.30 -10.63
N LYS A 382 8.89 -5.72 -10.86
CA LYS A 382 10.19 -6.42 -10.77
C LYS A 382 10.56 -6.81 -9.33
N ARG A 383 9.93 -6.21 -8.32
CA ARG A 383 10.11 -6.55 -6.90
C ARG A 383 9.23 -7.72 -6.45
N VAL A 384 8.25 -8.12 -7.26
CA VAL A 384 7.40 -9.27 -6.98
C VAL A 384 8.09 -10.55 -7.47
N LEU A 385 8.54 -11.35 -6.53
CA LEU A 385 9.23 -12.61 -6.77
C LEU A 385 8.32 -13.65 -7.45
N PRO A 386 8.88 -14.71 -8.07
CA PRO A 386 8.09 -15.77 -8.68
C PRO A 386 7.10 -16.45 -7.73
N ASP A 387 7.42 -16.50 -6.43
CA ASP A 387 6.56 -17.05 -5.39
C ASP A 387 5.57 -16.03 -4.79
N GLY A 388 5.50 -14.81 -5.31
CA GLY A 388 4.57 -13.75 -4.92
C GLY A 388 4.99 -12.96 -3.69
N ARG A 389 6.14 -13.26 -3.06
CA ARG A 389 6.72 -12.37 -2.04
C ARG A 389 7.27 -11.11 -2.69
N ILE A 390 7.38 -10.03 -1.91
CA ILE A 390 7.76 -8.72 -2.42
C ILE A 390 9.02 -8.23 -1.71
N GLU A 391 10.04 -7.87 -2.48
CA GLU A 391 11.31 -7.36 -1.98
C GLU A 391 11.27 -5.84 -1.74
N GLY A 392 12.16 -5.37 -0.86
CA GLY A 392 12.42 -3.95 -0.68
C GLY A 392 11.33 -3.19 0.08
N ILE A 393 10.49 -3.89 0.85
CA ILE A 393 9.50 -3.26 1.72
C ILE A 393 10.14 -2.94 3.07
N CYS A 394 10.14 -1.67 3.44
CA CYS A 394 10.56 -1.22 4.76
C CYS A 394 9.66 -1.82 5.85
N VAL A 395 10.25 -2.35 6.92
CA VAL A 395 9.49 -2.82 8.10
C VAL A 395 8.72 -1.69 8.77
N SER A 396 7.89 -2.00 9.77
CA SER A 396 7.17 -1.02 10.58
C SER A 396 8.11 0.06 11.11
N THR A 397 7.72 1.33 10.98
CA THR A 397 8.58 2.49 11.23
C THR A 397 7.82 3.51 12.06
N THR A 398 8.37 3.89 13.19
CA THR A 398 7.85 4.97 14.02
C THR A 398 8.41 6.31 13.55
N ALA A 399 7.75 7.41 13.91
CA ALA A 399 8.31 8.73 13.70
C ALA A 399 9.55 8.93 14.58
N ALA A 400 10.64 9.43 14.00
CA ALA A 400 11.92 9.64 14.66
C ALA A 400 12.42 11.06 14.46
N TYR A 401 13.38 11.47 15.32
CA TYR A 401 13.93 12.82 15.35
C TYR A 401 15.24 12.96 14.56
N ASP A 402 15.72 11.89 13.92
CA ASP A 402 16.94 11.89 13.15
C ASP A 402 16.81 11.08 11.85
N SER A 403 17.63 11.43 10.85
CA SER A 403 17.60 10.77 9.55
C SER A 403 18.25 9.38 9.60
N VAL A 404 19.21 9.15 10.50
CA VAL A 404 19.95 7.89 10.59
C VAL A 404 19.01 6.73 10.87
N TYR A 405 18.01 6.95 11.72
CA TYR A 405 16.94 5.98 11.96
C TYR A 405 16.24 5.54 10.67
N TYR A 406 15.84 6.50 9.81
CA TYR A 406 15.16 6.18 8.55
C TYR A 406 16.07 5.50 7.54
N TYR A 407 17.33 5.96 7.41
CA TYR A 407 18.32 5.34 6.52
C TYR A 407 18.57 3.87 6.85
N ASN A 408 18.57 3.53 8.15
CA ASN A 408 18.91 2.20 8.64
C ASN A 408 17.67 1.30 8.89
N ARG A 409 16.45 1.74 8.51
CA ARG A 409 15.31 0.82 8.60
C ARG A 409 15.51 -0.36 7.66
N PRO A 410 15.45 -1.60 8.17
CA PRO A 410 15.62 -2.76 7.31
C PRO A 410 14.41 -2.97 6.39
N THR A 411 14.62 -3.73 5.33
CA THR A 411 13.55 -4.28 4.50
C THR A 411 13.36 -5.75 4.80
N ASP A 412 12.13 -6.25 4.67
CA ASP A 412 11.81 -7.65 4.94
C ASP A 412 10.76 -8.18 3.97
N LEU A 413 10.90 -9.44 3.55
CA LEU A 413 9.92 -10.12 2.68
C LEU A 413 8.57 -10.37 3.38
N GLY A 414 8.58 -10.43 4.72
CA GLY A 414 7.38 -10.54 5.56
C GLY A 414 6.74 -9.21 5.92
N ALA A 415 7.33 -8.08 5.49
CA ALA A 415 6.76 -6.77 5.77
C ALA A 415 5.48 -6.55 4.97
N MET A 416 4.34 -6.61 5.63
CA MET A 416 3.01 -6.61 5.01
C MET A 416 2.62 -5.26 4.37
N GLN A 417 3.29 -4.17 4.74
CA GLN A 417 2.91 -2.80 4.40
C GLN A 417 2.93 -2.48 2.89
N GLY A 418 3.64 -3.27 2.09
CA GLY A 418 3.74 -3.07 0.64
C GLY A 418 2.77 -3.91 -0.19
N TYR A 419 2.25 -5.01 0.34
CA TYR A 419 1.46 -5.96 -0.45
C TYR A 419 0.12 -5.39 -0.94
N GLY A 420 -0.61 -4.74 -0.05
CA GLY A 420 -1.85 -4.05 -0.41
C GLY A 420 -1.64 -2.95 -1.45
N PRO A 421 -0.70 -2.02 -1.24
CA PRO A 421 -0.34 -1.01 -2.25
C PRO A 421 0.04 -1.58 -3.61
N VAL A 422 0.78 -2.69 -3.67
CA VAL A 422 1.13 -3.34 -4.95
C VAL A 422 -0.10 -3.87 -5.68
N LEU A 423 -1.03 -4.51 -4.96
CA LEU A 423 -2.32 -4.94 -5.53
C LEU A 423 -3.11 -3.74 -6.07
N MET A 424 -3.19 -2.67 -5.30
CA MET A 424 -3.92 -1.45 -5.68
C MET A 424 -3.27 -0.75 -6.87
N ALA A 425 -1.94 -0.65 -6.91
CA ALA A 425 -1.19 -0.05 -8.01
C ALA A 425 -1.42 -0.79 -9.32
N GLY A 426 -1.27 -2.11 -9.32
CA GLY A 426 -1.47 -2.91 -10.53
C GLY A 426 -2.91 -2.83 -11.04
N ALA A 427 -3.90 -2.86 -10.14
CA ALA A 427 -5.30 -2.69 -10.53
C ALA A 427 -5.55 -1.32 -11.19
N GLU A 428 -5.05 -0.22 -10.62
CA GLU A 428 -5.21 1.12 -11.22
C GLU A 428 -4.46 1.28 -12.54
N VAL A 429 -3.29 0.65 -12.69
CA VAL A 429 -2.56 0.67 -13.96
C VAL A 429 -3.31 -0.14 -15.03
N ILE A 430 -3.92 -1.28 -14.70
CA ILE A 430 -4.83 -1.99 -15.64
C ILE A 430 -5.97 -1.06 -16.07
N ALA A 431 -6.64 -0.41 -15.12
CA ALA A 431 -7.71 0.54 -15.43
C ALA A 431 -7.22 1.69 -16.34
N MET A 432 -6.01 2.19 -16.10
CA MET A 432 -5.37 3.22 -16.93
C MET A 432 -5.13 2.74 -18.36
N LEU A 433 -4.58 1.53 -18.54
CA LEU A 433 -4.35 0.96 -19.88
C LEU A 433 -5.66 0.78 -20.66
N ARG A 434 -6.76 0.49 -19.99
CA ARG A 434 -8.09 0.39 -20.60
C ARG A 434 -8.70 1.73 -20.97
N SER A 435 -8.37 2.79 -20.24
CA SER A 435 -8.97 4.13 -20.39
C SER A 435 -8.29 5.00 -21.45
N PHE A 436 -7.09 4.61 -21.89
CA PHE A 436 -6.31 5.43 -22.82
C PHE A 436 -5.86 4.66 -24.05
N ASP A 437 -5.85 5.33 -25.20
CA ASP A 437 -5.08 4.94 -26.37
C ASP A 437 -3.64 5.45 -26.18
N ILE A 438 -2.69 4.52 -26.21
CA ILE A 438 -1.29 4.82 -25.96
C ILE A 438 -0.53 4.73 -27.27
N SER A 439 0.13 5.82 -27.63
CA SER A 439 1.02 5.87 -28.81
C SER A 439 2.41 6.30 -28.39
N ARG A 440 3.40 5.97 -29.21
CA ARG A 440 4.79 6.36 -28.99
C ARG A 440 5.28 7.19 -30.16
N THR A 441 5.79 8.38 -29.88
CA THR A 441 6.38 9.27 -30.87
C THR A 441 7.70 9.79 -30.34
N LEU A 442 8.80 9.64 -31.09
CA LEU A 442 10.13 10.12 -30.68
C LEU A 442 10.52 9.63 -29.25
N ASN A 443 10.28 8.35 -28.96
CA ASN A 443 10.56 7.75 -27.66
C ASN A 443 9.73 8.33 -26.47
N THR A 444 8.67 9.06 -26.73
CA THR A 444 7.75 9.59 -25.72
C THR A 444 6.40 8.89 -25.82
N PHE A 445 5.84 8.47 -24.70
CA PHE A 445 4.49 7.94 -24.63
C PHE A 445 3.46 9.05 -24.54
N HIS A 446 2.42 8.94 -25.34
CA HIS A 446 1.26 9.82 -25.36
C HIS A 446 0.02 9.04 -24.99
N TYR A 447 -0.68 9.52 -23.98
CA TYR A 447 -1.92 8.95 -23.47
C TYR A 447 -3.09 9.83 -23.93
N LYS A 448 -3.94 9.30 -24.78
CA LYS A 448 -5.15 9.96 -25.25
C LYS A 448 -6.34 9.21 -24.66
N ALA A 449 -7.16 9.91 -23.87
CA ALA A 449 -8.37 9.31 -23.32
C ALA A 449 -9.24 8.72 -24.44
N ARG A 450 -9.67 7.48 -24.27
CA ARG A 450 -10.65 6.85 -25.15
C ARG A 450 -11.96 7.60 -25.00
N LYS A 451 -12.66 7.80 -26.10
CA LYS A 451 -14.02 8.32 -26.04
C LYS A 451 -14.90 7.25 -25.35
N PRO A 452 -15.80 7.64 -24.44
CA PRO A 452 -16.75 6.76 -23.80
C PRO A 452 -17.66 6.05 -24.81
#